data_15c854ea4b2086a38b2a9da9e405e5cf
#
_entry.id   15c854ea4b2086a38b2a9da9e405e5cf
#
_cell.length_a   1.000
_cell.length_b   1.000
_cell.length_c   1.000
_cell.angle_alpha   90.00
_cell.angle_beta   90.00
_cell.angle_gamma   90.00
#
_symmetry.space_group_name_H-M   'P 1'
#
loop_
_entity.id
_entity.type
_entity.pdbx_description
1 polymer ?
#
loop_
_entity_poly.entity_id
_entity_poly.type
_entity_poly.pdbx_seq_one_letter_code
_entity_poly.pdbx_strand_id
1 'polypeptide(L)'
;DVYKSQDIYNEHGIIEIQTRQLNKLRDKLSVFLNEYQVRVVYPMPYEKYLSWIEPETGDITSRRKSPKRCSVYDAMFELYKIKAFLKNQNLKVTLLLIDMEEYKLLNGWSYDKKRGSVRYDRIPVGIRKIVELDCPQDYMQFVPEELEKNFTSADFANAAHIDRQTAASVLAMLNYMEQVKRVGKTGNAYIYDIEEHY
;
A
#
# COMPACT_ATOMS: atom_id res chain seq x y z
N ASP A 1 -18.87 17.25 10.32
CA ASP A 1 -17.84 17.82 11.19
C ASP A 1 -16.56 16.95 11.05
N VAL A 2 -15.61 17.41 10.25
CA VAL A 2 -14.39 16.66 9.88
C VAL A 2 -13.55 16.34 11.14
N TYR A 3 -13.56 17.21 12.12
CA TYR A 3 -12.79 17.06 13.38
C TYR A 3 -13.29 15.96 14.32
N LYS A 4 -14.47 15.38 14.08
CA LYS A 4 -15.02 14.30 14.92
C LYS A 4 -14.89 12.92 14.26
N SER A 5 -14.17 12.80 13.15
CA SER A 5 -14.13 11.58 12.35
C SER A 5 -12.72 10.96 12.21
N GLN A 6 -11.76 11.39 13.04
CA GLN A 6 -10.44 10.76 13.13
C GLN A 6 -10.50 9.45 13.92
N ASP A 7 -9.67 8.47 13.53
CA ASP A 7 -9.63 7.17 14.21
C ASP A 7 -8.95 7.27 15.58
N ILE A 8 -7.82 7.98 15.66
CA ILE A 8 -7.10 8.22 16.92
C ILE A 8 -6.56 9.66 16.93
N TYR A 9 -6.71 10.34 18.06
CA TYR A 9 -6.11 11.63 18.31
C TYR A 9 -5.36 11.59 19.66
N ASN A 10 -4.10 12.04 19.68
CA ASN A 10 -3.27 12.10 20.88
C ASN A 10 -2.29 13.29 20.80
N GLU A 11 -1.39 13.41 21.77
CA GLU A 11 -0.36 14.47 21.84
C GLU A 11 0.62 14.48 20.65
N HIS A 12 0.73 13.37 19.89
CA HIS A 12 1.59 13.26 18.71
C HIS A 12 0.85 13.58 17.40
N GLY A 13 -0.45 13.91 17.47
CA GLY A 13 -1.27 14.27 16.33
C GLY A 13 -2.39 13.28 16.03
N ILE A 14 -2.75 13.16 14.75
CA ILE A 14 -3.85 12.35 14.26
C ILE A 14 -3.31 11.07 13.62
N ILE A 15 -3.92 9.93 13.93
CA ILE A 15 -3.67 8.67 13.24
C ILE A 15 -4.96 8.27 12.53
N GLU A 16 -4.87 8.09 11.20
CA GLU A 16 -5.94 7.61 10.33
C GLU A 16 -5.59 6.22 9.81
N ILE A 17 -6.43 5.23 10.08
CA ILE A 17 -6.24 3.85 9.63
C ILE A 17 -7.12 3.59 8.42
N GLN A 18 -6.51 3.44 7.25
CA GLN A 18 -7.24 3.29 6.00
C GLN A 18 -6.83 2.01 5.28
N THR A 19 -7.73 1.04 5.18
CA THR A 19 -7.44 -0.27 4.57
C THR A 19 -7.58 -0.30 3.05
N ARG A 20 -8.13 0.75 2.44
CA ARG A 20 -8.34 0.91 0.99
C ARG A 20 -8.84 2.31 0.67
N GLN A 21 -8.74 2.70 -0.62
CA GLN A 21 -9.33 3.95 -1.12
C GLN A 21 -8.78 5.19 -0.40
N LEU A 22 -7.44 5.36 -0.37
CA LEU A 22 -6.78 6.52 0.26
C LEU A 22 -7.30 7.87 -0.30
N ASN A 23 -7.86 7.89 -1.51
CA ASN A 23 -8.50 9.09 -2.05
C ASN A 23 -9.62 9.67 -1.15
N LYS A 24 -10.25 8.84 -0.31
CA LYS A 24 -11.26 9.31 0.65
C LYS A 24 -10.70 10.16 1.78
N LEU A 25 -9.38 10.11 1.99
CA LEU A 25 -8.70 10.93 2.99
C LEU A 25 -8.40 12.35 2.50
N ARG A 26 -8.57 12.66 1.20
CA ARG A 26 -8.15 13.95 0.63
C ARG A 26 -8.73 15.15 1.37
N ASP A 27 -10.03 15.13 1.64
CA ASP A 27 -10.71 16.24 2.32
C ASP A 27 -10.23 16.38 3.75
N LYS A 28 -10.06 15.28 4.48
CA LYS A 28 -9.47 15.26 5.83
C LYS A 28 -8.03 15.79 5.82
N LEU A 29 -7.19 15.29 4.90
CA LEU A 29 -5.80 15.72 4.79
C LEU A 29 -5.68 17.20 4.47
N SER A 30 -6.52 17.74 3.58
CA SER A 30 -6.51 19.17 3.23
C SER A 30 -6.81 20.09 4.42
N VAL A 31 -7.53 19.61 5.42
CA VAL A 31 -7.85 20.34 6.66
C VAL A 31 -6.81 20.08 7.73
N PHE A 32 -6.56 18.80 8.05
CA PHE A 32 -5.75 18.44 9.21
C PHE A 32 -4.27 18.80 9.06
N LEU A 33 -3.71 18.70 7.86
CA LEU A 33 -2.29 18.98 7.64
C LEU A 33 -1.89 20.46 7.84
N ASN A 34 -2.85 21.36 7.97
CA ASN A 34 -2.59 22.76 8.28
C ASN A 34 -2.24 22.98 9.76
N GLU A 35 -2.73 22.10 10.66
CA GLU A 35 -2.65 22.30 12.10
C GLU A 35 -2.02 21.13 12.84
N TYR A 36 -2.09 19.89 12.26
CA TYR A 36 -1.71 18.67 12.95
C TYR A 36 -0.71 17.86 12.14
N GLN A 37 0.11 17.10 12.82
CA GLN A 37 0.77 15.95 12.23
C GLN A 37 -0.27 14.85 12.02
N VAL A 38 -0.29 14.26 10.83
CA VAL A 38 -1.20 13.17 10.48
C VAL A 38 -0.38 11.96 10.04
N ARG A 39 -0.58 10.83 10.70
CA ARG A 39 -0.03 9.55 10.29
C ARG A 39 -1.14 8.69 9.66
N VAL A 40 -1.00 8.40 8.39
CA VAL A 40 -1.88 7.45 7.68
C VAL A 40 -1.28 6.07 7.82
N VAL A 41 -1.98 5.17 8.50
CA VAL A 41 -1.62 3.75 8.61
C VAL A 41 -2.38 2.97 7.55
N TYR A 42 -1.65 2.29 6.65
CA TYR A 42 -2.21 1.50 5.56
C TYR A 42 -1.88 0.01 5.73
N PRO A 43 -2.80 -0.78 6.33
CA PRO A 43 -2.63 -2.22 6.48
C PRO A 43 -2.78 -2.94 5.14
N MET A 44 -1.80 -3.79 4.80
CA MET A 44 -1.74 -4.57 3.57
C MET A 44 -1.65 -6.06 3.89
N PRO A 45 -2.52 -6.93 3.33
CA PRO A 45 -2.50 -8.35 3.63
C PRO A 45 -1.31 -9.04 2.93
N TYR A 46 -0.21 -9.26 3.65
CA TYR A 46 0.97 -9.95 3.12
C TYR A 46 0.66 -11.41 2.82
N GLU A 47 0.26 -12.17 3.83
CA GLU A 47 -0.24 -13.53 3.65
C GLU A 47 -1.68 -13.64 4.17
N LYS A 48 -2.51 -14.36 3.42
CA LYS A 48 -3.87 -14.65 3.83
C LYS A 48 -4.10 -16.14 3.94
N TYR A 49 -4.76 -16.52 5.02
CA TYR A 49 -5.28 -17.85 5.21
C TYR A 49 -6.79 -17.80 5.15
N LEU A 50 -7.38 -18.71 4.39
CA LEU A 50 -8.80 -18.76 4.10
C LEU A 50 -9.42 -19.96 4.80
N SER A 51 -10.54 -19.73 5.48
CA SER A 51 -11.42 -20.78 5.99
C SER A 51 -12.86 -20.45 5.60
N TRP A 52 -13.65 -21.46 5.35
CA TRP A 52 -15.07 -21.30 5.03
C TRP A 52 -15.92 -21.83 6.17
N ILE A 53 -17.01 -21.13 6.45
CA ILE A 53 -17.99 -21.47 7.47
C ILE A 53 -19.25 -21.96 6.75
N GLU A 54 -19.71 -23.16 7.09
CA GLU A 54 -21.00 -23.69 6.66
C GLU A 54 -22.09 -22.97 7.48
N PRO A 55 -23.02 -22.23 6.86
CA PRO A 55 -24.00 -21.43 7.61
C PRO A 55 -24.97 -22.26 8.48
N GLU A 56 -25.27 -23.47 8.03
CA GLU A 56 -26.29 -24.32 8.72
C GLU A 56 -25.72 -25.03 9.95
N THR A 57 -24.47 -25.49 9.87
CA THR A 57 -23.84 -26.27 10.94
C THR A 57 -22.85 -25.45 11.78
N GLY A 58 -22.33 -24.34 11.24
CA GLY A 58 -21.26 -23.58 11.83
C GLY A 58 -19.86 -24.21 11.66
N ASP A 59 -19.77 -25.33 10.93
CA ASP A 59 -18.54 -26.05 10.70
C ASP A 59 -17.54 -25.16 9.92
N ILE A 60 -16.26 -25.16 10.35
CA ILE A 60 -15.20 -24.40 9.71
C ILE A 60 -14.27 -25.36 8.98
N THR A 61 -14.05 -25.09 7.68
CA THR A 61 -13.11 -25.88 6.89
C THR A 61 -11.67 -25.70 7.36
N SER A 62 -10.81 -26.64 6.99
CA SER A 62 -9.37 -26.53 7.23
C SER A 62 -8.80 -25.24 6.60
N ARG A 63 -7.87 -24.63 7.32
CA ARG A 63 -7.17 -23.42 6.94
C ARG A 63 -6.36 -23.62 5.65
N ARG A 64 -6.57 -22.76 4.64
CA ARG A 64 -5.87 -22.82 3.36
C ARG A 64 -5.15 -21.51 3.08
N LYS A 65 -3.86 -21.58 2.73
CA LYS A 65 -3.08 -20.41 2.30
C LYS A 65 -3.57 -19.88 0.95
N SER A 66 -3.83 -18.58 0.86
CA SER A 66 -4.12 -17.91 -0.40
C SER A 66 -2.84 -17.79 -1.24
N PRO A 67 -2.87 -18.06 -2.54
CA PRO A 67 -1.71 -17.85 -3.41
C PRO A 67 -1.38 -16.36 -3.60
N LYS A 68 -2.33 -15.47 -3.35
CA LYS A 68 -2.14 -14.02 -3.54
C LYS A 68 -1.45 -13.42 -2.32
N ARG A 69 -0.30 -12.76 -2.57
CA ARG A 69 0.44 -11.95 -1.60
C ARG A 69 0.45 -10.50 -2.06
N CYS A 70 0.45 -9.56 -1.12
CA CYS A 70 0.80 -8.17 -1.40
C CYS A 70 2.30 -7.94 -1.20
N SER A 71 2.86 -7.09 -2.05
CA SER A 71 4.19 -6.51 -1.87
C SER A 71 4.08 -5.06 -1.41
N VAL A 72 5.18 -4.47 -0.93
CA VAL A 72 5.22 -3.04 -0.60
C VAL A 72 4.91 -2.16 -1.82
N TYR A 73 5.24 -2.63 -3.02
CA TYR A 73 5.01 -1.91 -4.28
C TYR A 73 3.52 -1.73 -4.60
N ASP A 74 2.65 -2.63 -4.11
CA ASP A 74 1.20 -2.53 -4.30
C ASP A 74 0.61 -1.29 -3.62
N ALA A 75 1.30 -0.75 -2.59
CA ALA A 75 0.89 0.48 -1.92
C ALA A 75 0.92 1.70 -2.86
N MET A 76 1.78 1.68 -3.89
CA MET A 76 1.97 2.83 -4.78
C MET A 76 0.69 3.26 -5.49
N PHE A 77 -0.19 2.31 -5.84
CA PHE A 77 -1.49 2.61 -6.45
C PHE A 77 -2.42 3.40 -5.53
N GLU A 78 -2.36 3.13 -4.23
CA GLU A 78 -3.16 3.86 -3.24
C GLU A 78 -2.48 5.18 -2.85
N LEU A 79 -1.17 5.19 -2.64
CA LEU A 79 -0.39 6.41 -2.35
C LEU A 79 -0.51 7.45 -3.47
N TYR A 80 -0.55 7.00 -4.73
CA TYR A 80 -0.74 7.89 -5.87
C TYR A 80 -2.03 8.71 -5.77
N LYS A 81 -3.07 8.17 -5.14
CA LYS A 81 -4.36 8.86 -4.96
C LYS A 81 -4.28 10.06 -4.02
N ILE A 82 -3.29 10.09 -3.13
CA ILE A 82 -3.02 11.19 -2.19
C ILE A 82 -1.68 11.88 -2.48
N LYS A 83 -1.13 11.67 -3.68
CA LYS A 83 0.20 12.14 -4.09
C LYS A 83 0.47 13.61 -3.77
N ALA A 84 -0.54 14.48 -3.95
CA ALA A 84 -0.40 15.93 -3.71
C ALA A 84 -0.02 16.27 -2.25
N PHE A 85 -0.29 15.38 -1.31
CA PHE A 85 -0.03 15.60 0.12
C PHE A 85 1.30 14.96 0.59
N LEU A 86 1.87 13.99 -0.16
CA LEU A 86 2.99 13.18 0.30
C LEU A 86 4.29 13.96 0.57
N LYS A 87 4.44 15.17 0.03
CA LYS A 87 5.56 16.07 0.32
C LYS A 87 5.29 17.03 1.49
N ASN A 88 4.10 16.97 2.10
CA ASN A 88 3.79 17.81 3.26
C ASN A 88 4.51 17.25 4.50
N GLN A 89 5.26 18.09 5.20
CA GLN A 89 6.04 17.73 6.38
C GLN A 89 5.19 17.19 7.55
N ASN A 90 3.90 17.54 7.58
CA ASN A 90 2.96 17.07 8.59
C ASN A 90 2.32 15.73 8.22
N LEU A 91 2.53 15.20 7.00
CA LEU A 91 2.01 13.90 6.61
C LEU A 91 3.08 12.83 6.76
N LYS A 92 2.74 11.79 7.49
CA LYS A 92 3.52 10.57 7.65
C LYS A 92 2.69 9.37 7.22
N VAL A 93 3.32 8.38 6.60
CA VAL A 93 2.63 7.16 6.17
C VAL A 93 3.33 5.93 6.72
N THR A 94 2.55 5.02 7.28
CA THR A 94 3.04 3.70 7.72
C THR A 94 2.35 2.61 6.92
N LEU A 95 3.13 1.84 6.15
CA LEU A 95 2.64 0.64 5.50
C LEU A 95 2.84 -0.55 6.44
N LEU A 96 1.75 -1.25 6.78
CA LEU A 96 1.79 -2.44 7.60
C LEU A 96 1.53 -3.67 6.75
N LEU A 97 2.56 -4.47 6.48
CA LEU A 97 2.37 -5.78 5.89
C LEU A 97 1.99 -6.77 6.99
N ILE A 98 0.76 -7.27 6.93
CA ILE A 98 0.17 -8.12 7.98
C ILE A 98 -0.22 -9.48 7.45
N ASP A 99 -0.05 -10.50 8.26
CA ASP A 99 -0.67 -11.81 8.04
C ASP A 99 -2.12 -11.77 8.54
N MET A 100 -3.00 -12.44 7.82
CA MET A 100 -4.43 -12.31 8.03
C MET A 100 -5.16 -13.64 7.86
N GLU A 101 -6.10 -13.92 8.75
CA GLU A 101 -7.11 -14.95 8.56
C GLU A 101 -8.37 -14.32 7.99
N GLU A 102 -8.91 -14.91 6.95
CA GLU A 102 -10.16 -14.49 6.31
C GLU A 102 -11.16 -15.63 6.36
N TYR A 103 -12.28 -15.38 7.02
CA TYR A 103 -13.41 -16.30 7.10
C TYR A 103 -14.47 -15.93 6.08
N LYS A 104 -15.06 -16.92 5.43
CA LYS A 104 -16.10 -16.76 4.42
C LYS A 104 -17.28 -17.66 4.72
N LEU A 105 -18.49 -17.13 4.59
CA LEU A 105 -19.73 -17.93 4.67
C LEU A 105 -20.02 -18.57 3.32
N LEU A 106 -20.31 -19.88 3.31
CA LEU A 106 -20.75 -20.66 2.14
C LEU A 106 -22.25 -20.46 1.89
N ASN A 107 -22.67 -19.25 1.64
CA ASN A 107 -24.10 -18.92 1.48
C ASN A 107 -24.58 -18.97 0.01
N GLY A 108 -23.85 -19.62 -0.89
CA GLY A 108 -24.18 -19.77 -2.30
C GLY A 108 -24.02 -18.54 -3.16
N TRP A 109 -23.71 -17.36 -2.60
CA TRP A 109 -23.59 -16.11 -3.33
C TRP A 109 -22.31 -15.37 -3.00
N SER A 110 -21.58 -14.94 -4.03
CA SER A 110 -20.52 -13.94 -3.91
C SER A 110 -20.80 -12.79 -4.87
N TYR A 111 -20.35 -11.59 -4.52
CA TYR A 111 -20.51 -10.41 -5.36
C TYR A 111 -19.93 -10.60 -6.77
N ASP A 112 -18.85 -11.35 -6.90
CA ASP A 112 -18.19 -11.68 -8.17
C ASP A 112 -18.66 -13.00 -8.79
N LYS A 113 -19.67 -13.64 -8.23
CA LYS A 113 -20.31 -14.91 -8.67
C LYS A 113 -19.37 -16.11 -8.81
N LYS A 114 -18.12 -16.01 -8.34
CA LYS A 114 -17.09 -17.02 -8.61
C LYS A 114 -17.05 -18.21 -7.66
N ARG A 115 -17.55 -18.11 -6.41
CA ARG A 115 -17.42 -19.19 -5.41
C ARG A 115 -18.58 -19.37 -4.44
N GLY A 116 -19.69 -18.73 -4.64
CA GLY A 116 -20.85 -18.91 -3.75
C GLY A 116 -20.57 -18.62 -2.28
N SER A 117 -19.65 -17.70 -1.96
CA SER A 117 -19.30 -17.35 -0.58
C SER A 117 -19.11 -15.85 -0.40
N VAL A 118 -19.59 -15.33 0.72
CA VAL A 118 -19.41 -13.93 1.13
C VAL A 118 -18.36 -13.85 2.23
N ARG A 119 -17.57 -12.77 2.23
CA ARG A 119 -16.63 -12.50 3.33
C ARG A 119 -17.42 -12.29 4.62
N TYR A 120 -17.04 -13.03 5.66
CA TYR A 120 -17.61 -12.93 6.98
C TYR A 120 -16.73 -12.05 7.88
N ASP A 121 -15.45 -12.42 8.04
CA ASP A 121 -14.55 -11.69 8.93
C ASP A 121 -13.10 -11.72 8.43
N ARG A 122 -12.27 -10.82 8.97
CA ARG A 122 -10.82 -10.74 8.78
C ARG A 122 -10.13 -10.44 10.08
N ILE A 123 -9.24 -11.32 10.48
CA ILE A 123 -8.49 -11.22 11.72
C ILE A 123 -7.01 -11.05 11.41
N PRO A 124 -6.38 -9.91 11.75
CA PRO A 124 -4.94 -9.77 11.68
C PRO A 124 -4.29 -10.69 12.72
N VAL A 125 -3.31 -11.49 12.30
CA VAL A 125 -2.64 -12.47 13.16
C VAL A 125 -1.17 -12.18 13.41
N GLY A 126 -0.57 -11.28 12.64
CA GLY A 126 0.82 -10.88 12.84
C GLY A 126 1.25 -9.75 11.91
N ILE A 127 2.27 -9.01 12.33
CA ILE A 127 2.92 -7.98 11.53
C ILE A 127 4.19 -8.59 10.93
N ARG A 128 4.33 -8.55 9.60
CA ARG A 128 5.50 -9.04 8.86
C ARG A 128 6.55 -7.98 8.63
N LYS A 129 6.10 -6.80 8.24
CA LYS A 129 6.97 -5.68 7.93
C LYS A 129 6.24 -4.37 8.20
N ILE A 130 6.97 -3.41 8.73
CA ILE A 130 6.56 -2.02 8.85
C ILE A 130 7.46 -1.22 7.92
N VAL A 131 6.87 -0.36 7.10
CA VAL A 131 7.61 0.59 6.25
C VAL A 131 7.09 1.98 6.61
N GLU A 132 7.98 2.81 7.13
CA GLU A 132 7.68 4.19 7.48
C GLU A 132 8.15 5.11 6.37
N LEU A 133 7.29 6.06 6.00
CA LEU A 133 7.49 7.05 4.96
C LEU A 133 7.18 8.42 5.58
N ASP A 134 8.13 8.93 6.32
CA ASP A 134 8.01 10.18 7.09
C ASP A 134 8.52 11.38 6.32
N CYS A 135 9.36 11.15 5.29
CA CYS A 135 9.89 12.17 4.41
C CYS A 135 10.11 11.60 2.98
N PRO A 136 10.36 12.46 1.96
CA PRO A 136 10.63 12.00 0.61
C PRO A 136 11.78 10.99 0.49
N GLN A 137 12.83 11.12 1.28
CA GLN A 137 14.00 10.25 1.27
C GLN A 137 13.67 8.80 1.64
N ASP A 138 12.64 8.59 2.48
CA ASP A 138 12.22 7.25 2.88
C ASP A 138 11.69 6.41 1.70
N TYR A 139 11.33 7.07 0.59
CA TYR A 139 10.89 6.37 -0.62
C TYR A 139 12.04 5.65 -1.33
N MET A 140 13.30 5.92 -0.98
CA MET A 140 14.44 5.12 -1.45
C MET A 140 14.34 3.64 -1.06
N GLN A 141 13.61 3.29 -0.01
CA GLN A 141 13.34 1.90 0.40
C GLN A 141 12.67 1.05 -0.70
N PHE A 142 12.09 1.69 -1.71
CA PHE A 142 11.46 0.99 -2.84
C PHE A 142 12.41 0.78 -4.03
N VAL A 143 13.61 1.33 -3.98
CA VAL A 143 14.63 1.13 -5.04
C VAL A 143 15.40 -0.16 -4.70
N PRO A 144 15.42 -1.17 -5.58
CA PRO A 144 16.24 -2.36 -5.38
C PRO A 144 17.73 -2.01 -5.33
N GLU A 145 18.47 -2.63 -4.41
CA GLU A 145 19.91 -2.38 -4.20
C GLU A 145 20.75 -2.81 -5.41
N GLU A 146 20.29 -3.84 -6.13
CA GLU A 146 20.98 -4.40 -7.30
C GLU A 146 20.79 -3.58 -8.58
N LEU A 147 20.07 -2.47 -8.51
CA LEU A 147 19.74 -1.69 -9.69
C LEU A 147 20.94 -0.83 -10.13
N GLU A 148 21.44 -1.09 -11.33
CA GLU A 148 22.53 -0.31 -11.93
C GLU A 148 22.04 1.09 -12.35
N LYS A 149 23.00 2.03 -12.61
CA LYS A 149 22.67 3.36 -13.16
C LYS A 149 22.08 3.24 -14.58
N ASN A 150 21.27 4.23 -14.96
CA ASN A 150 20.65 4.32 -16.29
C ASN A 150 19.71 3.14 -16.61
N PHE A 151 18.81 2.84 -15.70
CA PHE A 151 17.84 1.75 -15.82
C PHE A 151 16.49 2.18 -16.41
N THR A 152 15.79 1.21 -17.00
CA THR A 152 14.41 1.38 -17.48
C THR A 152 13.39 0.80 -16.51
N SER A 153 12.09 1.00 -16.80
CA SER A 153 11.03 0.32 -16.04
C SER A 153 11.07 -1.20 -16.16
N ALA A 154 11.66 -1.75 -17.24
CA ALA A 154 11.84 -3.18 -17.39
C ALA A 154 12.94 -3.70 -16.46
N ASP A 155 14.06 -2.99 -16.36
CA ASP A 155 15.15 -3.35 -15.44
C ASP A 155 14.69 -3.26 -14.00
N PHE A 156 13.95 -2.20 -13.64
CA PHE A 156 13.35 -2.06 -12.32
C PHE A 156 12.37 -3.21 -12.02
N ALA A 157 11.50 -3.57 -12.97
CA ALA A 157 10.54 -4.66 -12.82
C ALA A 157 11.24 -5.99 -12.53
N ASN A 158 12.35 -6.27 -13.24
CA ASN A 158 13.14 -7.47 -13.06
C ASN A 158 13.84 -7.49 -11.68
N ALA A 159 14.50 -6.38 -11.29
CA ALA A 159 15.19 -6.27 -10.00
C ALA A 159 14.21 -6.34 -8.81
N ALA A 160 13.04 -5.70 -8.91
CA ALA A 160 12.02 -5.70 -7.88
C ALA A 160 11.11 -6.95 -7.88
N HIS A 161 11.24 -7.85 -8.87
CA HIS A 161 10.37 -9.01 -9.08
C HIS A 161 8.87 -8.66 -9.16
N ILE A 162 8.54 -7.58 -9.89
CA ILE A 162 7.18 -7.10 -10.10
C ILE A 162 6.88 -6.98 -11.61
N ASP A 163 5.60 -6.80 -11.94
CA ASP A 163 5.22 -6.54 -13.34
C ASP A 163 5.60 -5.11 -13.78
N ARG A 164 5.69 -4.90 -15.10
CA ARG A 164 6.10 -3.62 -15.70
C ARG A 164 5.15 -2.46 -15.38
N GLN A 165 3.86 -2.73 -15.23
CA GLN A 165 2.87 -1.70 -14.93
C GLN A 165 3.07 -1.20 -13.49
N THR A 166 3.28 -2.11 -12.57
CA THR A 166 3.63 -1.78 -11.18
C THR A 166 4.94 -1.01 -11.13
N ALA A 167 5.99 -1.47 -11.83
CA ALA A 167 7.28 -0.77 -11.90
C ALA A 167 7.15 0.65 -12.45
N ALA A 168 6.37 0.85 -13.52
CA ALA A 168 6.11 2.18 -14.06
C ALA A 168 5.42 3.12 -13.05
N SER A 169 4.47 2.57 -12.27
CA SER A 169 3.77 3.33 -11.22
C SER A 169 4.69 3.69 -10.06
N VAL A 170 5.55 2.76 -9.65
CA VAL A 170 6.58 2.98 -8.62
C VAL A 170 7.55 4.07 -9.08
N LEU A 171 8.10 3.96 -10.29
CA LEU A 171 9.04 4.95 -10.83
C LEU A 171 8.42 6.33 -11.02
N ALA A 172 7.14 6.40 -11.39
CA ALA A 172 6.41 7.66 -11.43
C ALA A 172 6.30 8.32 -10.05
N MET A 173 6.11 7.52 -8.99
CA MET A 173 6.08 8.00 -7.61
C MET A 173 7.48 8.40 -7.15
N LEU A 174 8.50 7.56 -7.36
CA LEU A 174 9.88 7.85 -6.98
C LEU A 174 10.41 9.11 -7.67
N ASN A 175 10.06 9.31 -8.95
CA ASN A 175 10.42 10.55 -9.66
C ASN A 175 9.67 11.76 -9.10
N TYR A 176 8.42 11.62 -8.69
CA TYR A 176 7.70 12.69 -8.00
C TYR A 176 8.30 13.02 -6.64
N MET A 177 8.76 12.00 -5.90
CA MET A 177 9.42 12.15 -4.60
C MET A 177 10.90 12.55 -4.74
N GLU A 178 11.40 12.77 -5.97
CA GLU A 178 12.78 13.19 -6.26
C GLU A 178 13.84 12.17 -5.81
N GLN A 179 13.48 10.88 -5.79
CA GLN A 179 14.43 9.81 -5.47
C GLN A 179 15.08 9.22 -6.73
N VAL A 180 14.39 9.33 -7.87
CA VAL A 180 14.93 9.02 -9.18
C VAL A 180 14.61 10.13 -10.16
N LYS A 181 15.49 10.34 -11.13
CA LYS A 181 15.29 11.31 -12.21
C LYS A 181 15.26 10.64 -13.56
N ARG A 182 14.50 11.20 -14.49
CA ARG A 182 14.55 10.81 -15.90
C ARG A 182 15.75 11.46 -16.56
N VAL A 183 16.66 10.63 -17.08
CA VAL A 183 17.90 11.10 -17.71
C VAL A 183 17.88 10.94 -19.23
N GLY A 184 16.94 10.19 -19.80
CA GLY A 184 16.85 10.00 -21.24
C GLY A 184 15.70 9.08 -21.66
N LYS A 185 15.79 8.61 -22.91
CA LYS A 185 14.89 7.60 -23.47
C LYS A 185 15.68 6.62 -24.34
N THR A 186 15.20 5.37 -24.36
CA THR A 186 15.60 4.35 -25.34
C THR A 186 14.33 3.81 -26.00
N GLY A 187 14.12 4.12 -27.29
CA GLY A 187 12.85 3.89 -27.94
C GLY A 187 11.71 4.61 -27.22
N ASN A 188 10.69 3.86 -26.79
CA ASN A 188 9.55 4.39 -26.04
C ASN A 188 9.73 4.36 -24.51
N ALA A 189 10.81 3.75 -24.00
CA ALA A 189 11.07 3.63 -22.58
C ALA A 189 11.86 4.84 -22.05
N TYR A 190 11.46 5.37 -20.90
CA TYR A 190 12.27 6.33 -20.15
C TYR A 190 13.45 5.60 -19.52
N ILE A 191 14.61 6.30 -19.48
CA ILE A 191 15.79 5.90 -18.71
C ILE A 191 15.77 6.73 -17.43
N TYR A 192 16.01 6.09 -16.31
CA TYR A 192 16.04 6.68 -14.98
C TYR A 192 17.43 6.51 -14.36
N ASP A 193 17.78 7.41 -13.48
CA ASP A 193 18.93 7.29 -12.60
C ASP A 193 18.52 7.64 -11.16
N ILE A 194 19.26 7.13 -10.19
CA ILE A 194 19.04 7.45 -8.77
C ILE A 194 19.50 8.88 -8.54
N GLU A 195 18.72 9.68 -7.80
CA GLU A 195 19.12 11.02 -7.41
C GLU A 195 20.11 10.93 -6.23
N GLU A 196 21.32 11.43 -6.42
CA GLU A 196 22.31 11.49 -5.36
C GLU A 196 22.02 12.74 -4.50
N HIS A 197 21.57 12.55 -3.28
CA HIS A 197 21.41 13.61 -2.29
C HIS A 197 22.73 13.78 -1.52
N TYR A 198 23.49 14.84 -1.83
CA TYR A 198 24.69 15.23 -1.11
C TYR A 198 24.37 16.03 0.16
#